data_04362b69fa9b3ccbe4210477c2fffe2d
#
_entry.id   04362b69fa9b3ccbe4210477c2fffe2d
#
_cell.length_a   1.000
_cell.length_b   1.000
_cell.length_c   1.000
_cell.angle_alpha   90.00
_cell.angle_beta   90.00
_cell.angle_gamma   90.00
#
_symmetry.space_group_name_H-M   'P 1'
#
loop_
_entity.id
_entity.type
_entity.pdbx_description
1 polymer ?
#
loop_
_entity_poly.entity_id
_entity_poly.type
_entity_poly.pdbx_seq_one_letter_code
_entity_poly.pdbx_strand_id
1 'polypeptide(L)'
;MTFFDFESHQAMTDANCIFCKIIAGQIPSRKVYEDEHVFAFHDIAPWAPIHFLIIPKLHIPSMAQLTTEHAALMGHMMTLAPKLALQEGCNPYPDGGFRIVLNNGTEGGQEVHHLHMHVMGGSRPWLRG
;
A
#
# COMPACT_ATOMS: atom_id res chain seq x y z
N MET A 1 -20.30 -12.59 -12.29
CA MET A 1 -20.00 -12.39 -12.39
C MET A 1 -19.87 -11.95 -12.27
N THR A 2 -19.60 -12.22 -12.09
CA THR A 2 -19.26 -12.07 -12.10
C THR A 2 -18.81 -11.75 -12.10
N PHE A 3 -18.45 -12.15 -12.20
CA PHE A 3 -17.80 -12.03 -12.27
C PHE A 3 -17.28 -11.73 -11.94
N PHE A 4 -17.33 -11.98 -11.79
CA PHE A 4 -16.65 -11.90 -11.48
C PHE A 4 -16.17 -12.16 -11.45
N ASP A 5 -15.90 -12.67 -11.63
CA ASP A 5 -15.17 -12.81 -11.45
C ASP A 5 -14.12 -13.35 -11.79
N PHE A 6 -14.11 -14.09 -12.85
CA PHE A 6 -13.02 -14.97 -12.97
C PHE A 6 -11.80 -14.35 -13.63
N GLU A 7 -11.96 -13.46 -14.58
CA GLU A 7 -10.86 -12.69 -15.10
C GLU A 7 -10.18 -11.90 -14.01
N SER A 8 -10.97 -11.32 -13.12
CA SER A 8 -10.36 -10.61 -12.00
C SER A 8 -9.57 -11.57 -11.13
N HIS A 9 -9.98 -12.82 -11.07
CA HIS A 9 -9.25 -13.83 -10.36
C HIS A 9 -7.87 -14.06 -10.98
N GLN A 10 -7.81 -14.13 -12.31
CA GLN A 10 -6.52 -14.25 -12.97
C GLN A 10 -5.67 -13.02 -12.81
N ALA A 11 -6.28 -11.85 -12.68
CA ALA A 11 -5.57 -10.61 -12.48
C ALA A 11 -5.10 -10.42 -11.05
N MET A 12 -5.43 -11.36 -10.13
CA MET A 12 -5.11 -11.21 -8.72
C MET A 12 -3.63 -11.27 -8.43
N THR A 13 -2.85 -11.94 -9.26
CA THR A 13 -1.41 -12.06 -9.04
C THR A 13 -0.66 -11.88 -10.35
N ASP A 14 0.62 -11.52 -10.21
CA ASP A 14 1.55 -11.43 -11.31
C ASP A 14 2.85 -12.06 -10.85
N ALA A 15 3.28 -13.12 -11.52
CA ALA A 15 4.46 -13.87 -11.13
C ALA A 15 5.74 -13.05 -11.15
N ASN A 16 5.76 -11.95 -11.92
CA ASN A 16 6.92 -11.08 -12.01
C ASN A 16 6.86 -9.89 -11.06
N CYS A 17 5.77 -9.74 -10.32
CA CYS A 17 5.58 -8.61 -9.42
C CYS A 17 6.23 -8.90 -8.07
N ILE A 18 7.17 -8.04 -7.66
CA ILE A 18 7.85 -8.22 -6.38
C ILE A 18 6.87 -8.15 -5.21
N PHE A 19 5.83 -7.30 -5.29
CA PHE A 19 4.86 -7.19 -4.21
C PHE A 19 3.94 -8.41 -4.16
N CYS A 20 3.57 -8.97 -5.31
CA CYS A 20 2.83 -10.23 -5.31
C CYS A 20 3.64 -11.34 -4.68
N LYS A 21 4.96 -11.34 -4.90
CA LYS A 21 5.86 -12.33 -4.27
C LYS A 21 5.94 -12.15 -2.77
N ILE A 22 5.92 -10.90 -2.30
CA ILE A 22 5.90 -10.60 -0.87
C ILE A 22 4.61 -11.11 -0.25
N ILE A 23 3.47 -10.84 -0.89
CA ILE A 23 2.17 -11.31 -0.41
C ILE A 23 2.15 -12.84 -0.32
N ALA A 24 2.75 -13.51 -1.29
CA ALA A 24 2.80 -14.97 -1.34
C ALA A 24 3.83 -15.57 -0.38
N GLY A 25 4.62 -14.74 0.29
CA GLY A 25 5.65 -15.24 1.22
C GLY A 25 6.92 -15.71 0.53
N GLN A 26 7.07 -15.46 -0.77
CA GLN A 26 8.26 -15.88 -1.52
C GLN A 26 9.45 -14.95 -1.27
N ILE A 27 9.16 -13.70 -0.90
CA ILE A 27 10.18 -12.71 -0.55
C ILE A 27 9.86 -12.25 0.86
N PRO A 28 10.83 -12.25 1.80
CA PRO A 28 10.57 -11.83 3.16
C PRO A 28 10.28 -10.33 3.25
N SER A 29 9.47 -9.96 4.25
CA SER A 29 9.16 -8.57 4.53
C SER A 29 8.89 -8.44 6.02
N ARG A 30 8.96 -7.20 6.52
CA ARG A 30 8.55 -6.91 7.90
C ARG A 30 7.09 -6.51 7.87
N LYS A 31 6.23 -7.48 8.12
CA LYS A 31 4.78 -7.30 8.00
C LYS A 31 4.26 -6.38 9.09
N VAL A 32 3.37 -5.46 8.71
CA VAL A 32 2.65 -4.58 9.62
C VAL A 32 1.24 -5.11 9.86
N TYR A 33 0.58 -5.59 8.80
CA TYR A 33 -0.82 -6.00 8.88
C TYR A 33 -1.19 -6.83 7.65
N GLU A 34 -2.17 -7.68 7.82
CA GLU A 34 -2.69 -8.47 6.69
C GLU A 34 -4.12 -8.85 6.97
N ASP A 35 -4.96 -8.75 5.95
CA ASP A 35 -6.30 -9.32 5.99
C ASP A 35 -6.60 -9.95 4.62
N GLU A 36 -7.88 -10.24 4.38
CA GLU A 36 -8.27 -10.93 3.15
C GLU A 36 -7.91 -10.14 1.89
N HIS A 37 -7.92 -8.81 1.98
CA HIS A 37 -7.83 -7.95 0.81
C HIS A 37 -6.56 -7.11 0.73
N VAL A 38 -5.88 -6.88 1.85
CA VAL A 38 -4.73 -6.00 1.88
C VAL A 38 -3.58 -6.62 2.65
N PHE A 39 -2.38 -6.11 2.35
CA PHE A 39 -1.15 -6.48 3.02
C PHE A 39 -0.36 -5.21 3.27
N ALA A 40 0.22 -5.07 4.46
CA ALA A 40 1.02 -3.89 4.78
C ALA A 40 2.36 -4.33 5.34
N PHE A 41 3.42 -3.61 4.95
CA PHE A 41 4.78 -3.96 5.37
C PHE A 41 5.69 -2.73 5.35
N HIS A 42 6.75 -2.78 6.15
CA HIS A 42 7.70 -1.68 6.23
C HIS A 42 8.48 -1.51 4.94
N ASP A 43 8.67 -0.25 4.53
CA ASP A 43 9.54 0.06 3.40
C ASP A 43 10.99 -0.20 3.81
N ILE A 44 11.75 -0.87 2.96
CA ILE A 44 13.15 -1.20 3.27
C ILE A 44 14.08 -0.01 3.10
N ALA A 45 13.61 1.05 2.43
CA ALA A 45 14.38 2.28 2.23
C ALA A 45 13.54 3.47 2.70
N PRO A 46 13.29 3.59 4.01
CA PRO A 46 12.33 4.57 4.51
C PRO A 46 12.75 6.01 4.26
N TRP A 47 11.77 6.86 3.96
CA TRP A 47 11.95 8.29 3.76
C TRP A 47 11.70 9.08 5.05
N ALA A 48 11.08 8.44 6.04
CA ALA A 48 10.68 9.06 7.30
C ALA A 48 10.95 8.06 8.41
N PRO A 49 10.95 8.50 9.69
CA PRO A 49 11.16 7.57 10.80
C PRO A 49 10.19 6.40 10.81
N ILE A 50 8.95 6.63 10.37
CA ILE A 50 7.95 5.57 10.19
C ILE A 50 7.55 5.62 8.73
N HIS A 51 7.69 4.49 8.03
CA HIS A 51 7.37 4.42 6.62
C HIS A 51 6.98 3.00 6.28
N PHE A 52 5.70 2.78 5.99
CA PHE A 52 5.21 1.47 5.57
C PHE A 52 4.29 1.63 4.37
N LEU A 53 4.02 0.52 3.71
CA LEU A 53 3.19 0.49 2.51
C LEU A 53 1.94 -0.31 2.81
N ILE A 54 0.80 0.14 2.29
CA ILE A 54 -0.44 -0.65 2.28
C ILE A 54 -0.71 -0.97 0.82
N ILE A 55 -0.82 -2.25 0.52
CA ILE A 55 -1.05 -2.70 -0.85
C ILE A 55 -2.27 -3.60 -0.92
N PRO A 56 -3.02 -3.57 -2.03
CA PRO A 56 -4.07 -4.55 -2.23
C PRO A 56 -3.44 -5.90 -2.61
N LYS A 57 -4.08 -6.99 -2.20
CA LYS A 57 -3.64 -8.31 -2.64
C LYS A 57 -3.94 -8.52 -4.13
N LEU A 58 -5.03 -7.92 -4.61
CA LEU A 58 -5.33 -7.88 -6.03
C LEU A 58 -4.24 -7.08 -6.74
N HIS A 59 -3.68 -7.66 -7.80
CA HIS A 59 -2.63 -6.97 -8.55
C HIS A 59 -3.26 -5.91 -9.44
N ILE A 60 -3.17 -4.65 -9.01
CA ILE A 60 -3.59 -3.48 -9.76
C ILE A 60 -2.31 -2.69 -10.02
N PRO A 61 -1.91 -2.51 -11.29
CA PRO A 61 -0.61 -1.90 -11.55
C PRO A 61 -0.47 -0.46 -11.04
N SER A 62 -1.52 0.35 -11.16
CA SER A 62 -1.43 1.76 -10.75
C SER A 62 -2.82 2.35 -10.54
N MET A 63 -2.85 3.60 -10.07
CA MET A 63 -4.11 4.33 -9.92
C MET A 63 -4.84 4.47 -11.26
N ALA A 64 -4.10 4.49 -12.36
CA ALA A 64 -4.70 4.64 -13.68
C ALA A 64 -5.67 3.52 -14.01
N GLN A 65 -5.52 2.35 -13.40
CA GLN A 65 -6.41 1.21 -13.65
C GLN A 65 -7.58 1.14 -12.67
N LEU A 66 -7.66 2.07 -11.71
CA LEU A 66 -8.77 2.05 -10.76
C LEU A 66 -10.08 2.43 -11.43
N THR A 67 -11.14 1.74 -11.01
CA THR A 67 -12.51 2.03 -11.45
C THR A 67 -13.39 2.10 -10.21
N THR A 68 -14.67 2.40 -10.41
CA THR A 68 -15.62 2.43 -9.30
C THR A 68 -15.76 1.07 -8.62
N GLU A 69 -15.41 -0.01 -9.31
CA GLU A 69 -15.43 -1.35 -8.70
C GLU A 69 -14.40 -1.48 -7.58
N HIS A 70 -13.38 -0.62 -7.57
CA HIS A 70 -12.34 -0.66 -6.54
C HIS A 70 -12.62 0.30 -5.39
N ALA A 71 -13.80 0.96 -5.38
CA ALA A 71 -14.08 1.99 -4.37
C ALA A 71 -14.03 1.45 -2.95
N ALA A 72 -14.64 0.26 -2.72
CA ALA A 72 -14.65 -0.33 -1.40
C ALA A 72 -13.24 -0.71 -0.95
N LEU A 73 -12.43 -1.25 -1.86
CA LEU A 73 -11.05 -1.62 -1.57
C LEU A 73 -10.23 -0.39 -1.20
N MET A 74 -10.34 0.68 -1.98
CA MET A 74 -9.59 1.90 -1.70
C MET A 74 -10.05 2.55 -0.41
N GLY A 75 -11.36 2.53 -0.13
CA GLY A 75 -11.88 3.02 1.13
C GLY A 75 -11.34 2.23 2.32
N HIS A 76 -11.23 0.91 2.17
CA HIS A 76 -10.65 0.06 3.20
C HIS A 76 -9.19 0.42 3.45
N MET A 77 -8.39 0.57 2.39
CA MET A 77 -6.99 0.95 2.54
C MET A 77 -6.86 2.32 3.21
N MET A 78 -7.69 3.26 2.80
CA MET A 78 -7.63 4.64 3.32
C MET A 78 -8.02 4.70 4.80
N THR A 79 -9.06 3.97 5.20
CA THR A 79 -9.49 3.99 6.60
C THR A 79 -8.62 3.12 7.50
N LEU A 80 -7.90 2.17 6.93
CA LEU A 80 -6.95 1.36 7.66
C LEU A 80 -5.69 2.16 8.02
N ALA A 81 -5.31 3.11 7.17
CA ALA A 81 -4.07 3.85 7.33
C ALA A 81 -3.92 4.54 8.69
N PRO A 82 -4.92 5.28 9.20
CA PRO A 82 -4.75 5.92 10.51
C PRO A 82 -4.59 4.93 11.65
N LYS A 83 -5.26 3.77 11.59
CA LYS A 83 -5.11 2.76 12.62
C LYS A 83 -3.69 2.20 12.63
N LEU A 84 -3.18 1.86 11.46
CA LEU A 84 -1.84 1.30 11.36
C LEU A 84 -0.77 2.35 11.68
N ALA A 85 -1.01 3.61 11.31
CA ALA A 85 -0.06 4.68 11.64
C ALA A 85 0.13 4.80 13.15
N LEU A 86 -0.96 4.80 13.91
CA LEU A 86 -0.88 4.85 15.37
C LEU A 86 -0.19 3.60 15.92
N GLN A 87 -0.55 2.44 15.40
CA GLN A 87 0.06 1.17 15.81
C GLN A 87 1.56 1.19 15.63
N GLU A 88 2.04 1.81 14.54
CA GLU A 88 3.46 1.83 14.21
C GLU A 88 4.21 3.00 14.88
N GLY A 89 3.53 3.80 15.65
CA GLY A 89 4.19 4.81 16.48
C GLY A 89 4.01 6.25 16.05
N CYS A 90 3.18 6.53 15.06
CA CYS A 90 2.86 7.91 14.72
C CYS A 90 2.09 8.53 15.88
N ASN A 91 2.44 9.77 16.23
CA ASN A 91 1.72 10.49 17.28
C ASN A 91 0.35 10.93 16.75
N PRO A 92 -0.63 11.09 17.66
CA PRO A 92 -1.97 11.44 17.21
C PRO A 92 -2.09 12.87 16.71
N TYR A 93 -3.12 13.08 15.88
CA TYR A 93 -3.56 14.38 15.40
C TYR A 93 -3.92 15.25 16.62
N PRO A 94 -3.68 16.57 16.63
CA PRO A 94 -3.17 17.36 15.49
C PRO A 94 -1.65 17.55 15.46
N ASP A 95 -0.96 17.36 16.59
CA ASP A 95 0.47 17.63 16.65
C ASP A 95 1.29 16.55 15.94
N GLY A 96 0.83 15.32 16.03
CA GLY A 96 1.39 14.23 15.28
C GLY A 96 0.72 14.10 13.92
N GLY A 97 0.63 12.87 13.43
CA GLY A 97 -0.04 12.61 12.17
C GLY A 97 0.87 11.87 11.21
N PHE A 98 0.44 11.84 9.95
CA PHE A 98 1.16 11.09 8.93
C PHE A 98 0.79 11.63 7.56
N ARG A 99 1.58 11.24 6.56
CA ARG A 99 1.33 11.62 5.17
C ARG A 99 1.09 10.36 4.37
N ILE A 100 0.14 10.43 3.45
CA ILE A 100 -0.11 9.35 2.48
C ILE A 100 0.34 9.82 1.11
N VAL A 101 1.05 8.95 0.38
CA VAL A 101 1.46 9.21 -0.99
C VAL A 101 1.11 8.01 -1.85
N LEU A 102 0.47 8.28 -2.98
CA LEU A 102 0.20 7.30 -4.03
C LEU A 102 0.79 7.84 -5.31
N ASN A 103 1.80 7.18 -5.84
CA ASN A 103 2.47 7.59 -7.07
C ASN A 103 1.85 6.86 -8.25
N ASN A 104 1.65 7.58 -9.36
CA ASN A 104 1.06 7.00 -10.55
C ASN A 104 1.94 7.28 -11.76
N GLY A 105 2.47 6.21 -12.34
CA GLY A 105 3.28 6.29 -13.54
C GLY A 105 4.68 6.81 -13.29
N THR A 106 5.48 6.80 -14.33
CA THR A 106 6.89 7.18 -14.24
C THR A 106 7.06 8.63 -13.79
N GLU A 107 6.27 9.54 -14.35
CA GLU A 107 6.39 10.96 -13.98
C GLU A 107 5.87 11.23 -12.58
N GLY A 108 5.06 10.33 -12.04
CA GLY A 108 4.60 10.41 -10.65
C GLY A 108 5.56 9.76 -9.67
N GLY A 109 6.66 9.18 -10.16
CA GLY A 109 7.65 8.55 -9.29
C GLY A 109 7.34 7.11 -8.93
N GLN A 110 6.43 6.46 -9.64
CA GLN A 110 6.08 5.07 -9.36
C GLN A 110 7.21 4.15 -9.82
N GLU A 111 7.76 3.37 -8.89
CA GLU A 111 8.87 2.47 -9.20
C GLU A 111 8.43 1.01 -9.32
N VAL A 112 7.40 0.62 -8.58
CA VAL A 112 6.87 -0.73 -8.62
C VAL A 112 5.46 -0.68 -9.16
N HIS A 113 5.18 -1.50 -10.20
CA HIS A 113 3.87 -1.49 -10.86
C HIS A 113 2.91 -2.44 -10.17
N HIS A 114 2.62 -2.12 -8.94
CA HIS A 114 1.60 -2.70 -8.09
C HIS A 114 1.19 -1.59 -7.15
N LEU A 115 -0.06 -1.18 -7.22
CA LEU A 115 -0.59 -0.06 -6.44
C LEU A 115 -0.11 -0.15 -5.00
N HIS A 116 0.47 0.93 -4.48
CA HIS A 116 0.91 0.95 -3.10
C HIS A 116 0.77 2.33 -2.51
N MET A 117 0.24 2.36 -1.31
CA MET A 117 0.00 3.57 -0.54
C MET A 117 1.13 3.70 0.47
N HIS A 118 1.97 4.70 0.28
CA HIS A 118 2.99 5.03 1.29
C HIS A 118 2.32 5.72 2.47
N VAL A 119 2.66 5.28 3.67
CA VAL A 119 2.25 5.94 4.91
C VAL A 119 3.51 6.31 5.64
N MET A 120 3.71 7.60 5.87
CA MET A 120 4.95 8.12 6.43
C MET A 120 4.65 9.03 7.61
N GLY A 121 5.39 8.87 8.70
CA GLY A 121 5.20 9.68 9.89
C GLY A 121 6.46 9.76 10.72
N GLY A 122 6.32 10.41 11.87
CA GLY A 122 7.42 10.61 12.79
C GLY A 122 7.98 12.01 12.72
N SER A 123 8.96 12.27 13.59
CA SER A 123 9.51 13.61 13.76
C SER A 123 10.15 14.13 12.48
N ARG A 124 9.90 15.39 12.21
CA ARG A 124 10.55 16.12 11.11
C ARG A 124 11.93 16.61 11.54
N PRO A 125 12.88 16.82 10.61
CA PRO A 125 12.72 16.65 9.15
C PRO A 125 12.84 15.20 8.72
N TRP A 126 12.23 14.90 7.59
CA TRP A 126 12.32 13.57 6.99
C TRP A 126 13.43 13.56 5.93
N LEU A 127 13.87 12.36 5.58
CA LEU A 127 14.88 12.18 4.55
C LEU A 127 14.40 12.73 3.21
N ARG A 128 13.11 12.53 2.89
CA ARG A 128 12.50 13.02 1.66
C ARG A 128 11.09 13.52 1.95
N GLY A 129 10.70 14.51 1.17
CA GLY A 129 9.35 15.06 1.24
C GLY A 129 9.10 15.89 2.46
#